data_ee11b9a06338903454b084df7150adb2
#
_entry.id   ee11b9a06338903454b084df7150adb2
#
_cell.length_a   1.000
_cell.length_b   1.000
_cell.length_c   1.000
_cell.angle_alpha   90.00
_cell.angle_beta   90.00
_cell.angle_gamma   90.00
#
_symmetry.space_group_name_H-M   'P 1'
#
loop_
_entity.id
_entity.type
_entity.pdbx_description
1 polymer ?
#
loop_
_entity_poly.entity_id
_entity_poly.type
_entity_poly.pdbx_seq_one_letter_code
_entity_poly.pdbx_strand_id
1 'polypeptide(L)'
;PIIVNELSRVVLKLIEGHNSGIFNVSSNERISKYDFGIMIAKNFKFAKDLIIKDKLANRNDLVKRPFDMSLSNKKVVKTTGINIIPLQQQITYLNCNQ
;
A
#
# COMPACT_ATOMS: atom_id res chain seq x y z
N PRO A 1 -0.93 1.05 0.47
CA PRO A 1 -0.79 0.30 -0.80
C PRO A 1 0.13 -0.90 -0.66
N ILE A 2 -0.09 -1.90 -1.50
CA ILE A 2 0.73 -3.10 -1.53
C ILE A 2 0.79 -3.63 -2.97
N ILE A 3 1.96 -4.09 -3.40
CA ILE A 3 2.13 -4.69 -4.71
C ILE A 3 1.50 -6.10 -4.73
N VAL A 4 0.94 -6.50 -5.86
CA VAL A 4 0.24 -7.79 -5.99
C VAL A 4 1.14 -8.98 -5.66
N ASN A 5 2.43 -8.89 -5.94
CA ASN A 5 3.39 -9.96 -5.62
C ASN A 5 3.51 -10.19 -4.12
N GLU A 6 3.56 -9.12 -3.32
CA GLU A 6 3.58 -9.22 -1.86
C GLU A 6 2.25 -9.74 -1.32
N LEU A 7 1.14 -9.24 -1.86
CA LEU A 7 -0.19 -9.72 -1.49
C LEU A 7 -0.32 -11.22 -1.73
N SER A 8 0.10 -11.69 -2.90
CA SER A 8 0.06 -13.11 -3.27
C SER A 8 0.90 -13.97 -2.33
N ARG A 9 2.07 -13.49 -1.95
CA ARG A 9 2.96 -14.17 -1.01
C ARG A 9 2.29 -14.36 0.35
N VAL A 10 1.63 -13.31 0.85
CA VAL A 10 0.92 -13.35 2.14
C VAL A 10 -0.28 -14.30 2.06
N VAL A 11 -1.08 -14.22 1.00
CA VAL A 11 -2.26 -15.07 0.82
C VAL A 11 -1.85 -16.54 0.77
N LEU A 12 -0.80 -16.87 0.02
CA LEU A 12 -0.30 -18.25 -0.07
C LEU A 12 0.13 -18.77 1.30
N LYS A 13 0.81 -17.94 2.08
CA LYS A 13 1.26 -18.30 3.43
C LYS A 13 0.07 -18.55 4.37
N LEU A 14 -0.99 -17.75 4.26
CA LEU A 14 -2.21 -17.96 5.04
C LEU A 14 -2.89 -19.28 4.69
N ILE A 15 -2.94 -19.62 3.40
CA ILE A 15 -3.52 -20.88 2.93
C ILE A 15 -2.70 -22.08 3.42
N GLU A 16 -1.38 -22.03 3.30
CA GLU A 16 -0.49 -23.09 3.77
C GLU A 16 -0.61 -23.34 5.26
N GLY A 17 -0.85 -22.29 6.04
CA GLY A 17 -1.03 -22.39 7.48
C GLY A 17 -2.44 -22.78 7.92
N HIS A 18 -3.36 -23.03 6.98
CA HIS A 18 -4.77 -23.32 7.26
C HIS A 18 -5.44 -22.28 8.17
N ASN A 19 -5.08 -21.01 7.98
CA ASN A 19 -5.61 -19.90 8.77
C ASN A 19 -7.01 -19.52 8.29
N SER A 20 -7.86 -19.10 9.23
CA SER A 20 -9.21 -18.64 8.92
C SER A 20 -9.49 -17.32 9.63
N GLY A 21 -10.54 -16.64 9.19
CA GLY A 21 -10.94 -15.35 9.74
C GLY A 21 -10.60 -14.20 8.78
N ILE A 22 -10.66 -12.97 9.31
CA ILE A 22 -10.44 -11.75 8.53
C ILE A 22 -9.02 -11.23 8.79
N PHE A 23 -8.29 -10.98 7.71
CA PHE A 23 -6.94 -10.43 7.76
C PHE A 23 -6.86 -9.19 6.87
N ASN A 24 -6.42 -8.07 7.44
CA ASN A 24 -6.11 -6.88 6.67
C ASN A 24 -4.67 -6.99 6.17
N VAL A 25 -4.49 -6.93 4.86
CA VAL A 25 -3.17 -7.04 4.25
C VAL A 25 -2.81 -5.72 3.60
N SER A 26 -1.75 -5.10 4.09
CA SER A 26 -1.26 -3.82 3.60
C SER A 26 0.23 -3.71 3.87
N SER A 27 0.89 -2.72 3.23
CA SER A 27 2.27 -2.37 3.56
C SER A 27 2.34 -1.79 4.97
N ASN A 28 3.55 -1.77 5.53
CA ASN A 28 3.79 -1.28 6.89
C ASN A 28 3.61 0.23 7.01
N GLU A 29 3.86 0.96 5.92
CA GLU A 29 3.88 2.41 5.94
C GLU A 29 2.48 2.98 5.74
N ARG A 30 2.15 3.97 6.58
CA ARG A 30 1.00 4.83 6.38
C ARG A 30 1.44 6.00 5.50
N ILE A 31 0.78 6.17 4.36
CA ILE A 31 1.19 7.17 3.38
C ILE A 31 -0.04 7.81 2.72
N SER A 32 0.01 9.11 2.48
CA SER A 32 -1.04 9.80 1.72
C SER A 32 -0.95 9.46 0.24
N LYS A 33 -2.05 9.66 -0.48
CA LYS A 33 -2.06 9.46 -1.94
C LYS A 33 -1.08 10.41 -2.63
N TYR A 34 -0.94 11.64 -2.12
CA TYR A 34 0.02 12.60 -2.64
C TYR A 34 1.45 12.09 -2.51
N ASP A 35 1.83 11.68 -1.29
CA ASP A 35 3.19 11.19 -1.03
C ASP A 35 3.48 9.91 -1.80
N PHE A 36 2.50 9.04 -1.94
CA PHE A 36 2.61 7.84 -2.77
C PHE A 36 2.84 8.20 -4.24
N GLY A 37 2.07 9.17 -4.75
CA GLY A 37 2.25 9.68 -6.11
C GLY A 37 3.64 10.27 -6.34
N ILE A 38 4.16 11.05 -5.39
CA ILE A 38 5.52 11.59 -5.45
C ILE A 38 6.57 10.46 -5.46
N MET A 39 6.37 9.43 -4.65
CA MET A 39 7.26 8.27 -4.60
C MET A 39 7.31 7.54 -5.95
N ILE A 40 6.16 7.36 -6.59
CA ILE A 40 6.08 6.77 -7.94
C ILE A 40 6.77 7.66 -8.96
N ALA A 41 6.51 8.97 -8.92
CA ALA A 41 7.10 9.92 -9.86
C ALA A 41 8.63 9.93 -9.77
N LYS A 42 9.17 9.86 -8.57
CA LYS A 42 10.64 9.78 -8.36
C LYS A 42 11.21 8.50 -8.94
N ASN A 43 10.55 7.37 -8.71
CA ASN A 43 11.07 6.07 -9.14
C ASN A 43 10.98 5.91 -10.65
N PHE A 44 9.87 6.33 -11.26
CA PHE A 44 9.65 6.23 -12.71
C PHE A 44 10.12 7.46 -13.48
N LYS A 45 10.69 8.46 -12.78
CA LYS A 45 11.21 9.70 -13.38
C LYS A 45 10.14 10.52 -14.10
N PHE A 46 8.92 10.51 -13.56
CA PHE A 46 7.84 11.37 -14.05
C PHE A 46 7.95 12.78 -13.47
N ALA A 47 7.31 13.75 -14.14
CA ALA A 47 7.29 15.13 -13.68
C ALA A 47 6.45 15.28 -12.41
N LYS A 48 7.08 15.68 -11.30
CA LYS A 48 6.39 15.86 -10.01
C LYS A 48 5.38 17.00 -10.04
N ASP A 49 5.59 18.00 -10.89
CA ASP A 49 4.71 19.16 -11.01
C ASP A 49 3.28 18.80 -11.45
N LEU A 50 3.10 17.62 -12.03
CA LEU A 50 1.81 17.12 -12.43
C LEU A 50 0.97 16.63 -11.24
N ILE A 51 1.59 16.51 -10.06
CA ILE A 51 0.93 16.01 -8.85
C ILE A 51 0.64 17.19 -7.94
N ILE A 52 -0.64 17.42 -7.67
CA ILE A 52 -1.11 18.52 -6.85
C ILE A 52 -1.61 17.99 -5.53
N LYS A 53 -1.08 18.54 -4.42
CA LYS A 53 -1.53 18.20 -3.08
C LYS A 53 -2.90 18.80 -2.79
N ASP A 54 -3.84 17.98 -2.35
CA ASP A 54 -5.17 18.42 -1.97
C ASP A 54 -5.61 17.69 -0.71
N LYS A 55 -6.59 18.24 -0.01
CA LYS A 55 -7.20 17.61 1.16
C LYS A 55 -8.61 17.14 0.82
N LEU A 56 -9.00 16.02 1.39
CA LEU A 56 -10.35 15.48 1.21
C LEU A 56 -11.42 16.51 1.60
N ALA A 57 -11.15 17.31 2.63
CA ALA A 57 -12.07 18.37 3.08
C ALA A 57 -12.35 19.43 2.02
N ASN A 58 -11.46 19.62 1.04
CA ASN A 58 -11.62 20.59 -0.05
C ASN A 58 -12.41 20.03 -1.24
N ARG A 59 -12.79 18.76 -1.20
CA ARG A 59 -13.49 18.08 -2.29
C ARG A 59 -14.96 17.93 -1.95
N ASN A 60 -15.79 18.81 -2.53
CA ASN A 60 -17.23 18.80 -2.35
C ASN A 60 -17.97 17.86 -3.32
N ASP A 61 -17.27 17.40 -4.34
CA ASP A 61 -17.80 16.52 -5.40
C ASP A 61 -17.71 15.05 -5.05
N LEU A 62 -17.07 14.70 -3.92
CA LEU A 62 -16.87 13.31 -3.51
C LEU A 62 -17.83 12.93 -2.39
N VAL A 63 -18.18 11.64 -2.34
CA VAL A 63 -18.90 11.06 -1.21
C VAL A 63 -18.07 11.23 0.04
N LYS A 64 -18.72 11.63 1.14
CA LYS A 64 -18.04 11.79 2.43
C LYS A 64 -17.43 10.45 2.88
N ARG A 65 -16.17 10.48 3.30
CA ARG A 65 -15.44 9.30 3.78
C ARG A 65 -14.46 9.69 4.89
N PRO A 66 -13.98 8.73 5.70
CA PRO A 66 -13.01 9.02 6.75
C PRO A 66 -11.72 9.63 6.18
N PHE A 67 -11.11 10.54 6.95
CA PHE A 67 -9.82 11.14 6.56
C PHE A 67 -8.68 10.13 6.59
N ASP A 68 -8.76 9.15 7.49
CA ASP A 68 -7.75 8.12 7.64
C ASP A 68 -8.38 6.74 7.41
N MET A 69 -8.04 6.12 6.30
CA MET A 69 -8.49 4.78 5.94
C MET A 69 -7.33 3.79 5.89
N SER A 70 -6.22 4.11 6.56
CA SER A 70 -5.07 3.20 6.62
C SER A 70 -5.42 1.93 7.39
N LEU A 71 -4.85 0.81 6.94
CA LEU A 71 -5.05 -0.50 7.55
C LEU A 71 -3.84 -0.88 8.41
N SER A 72 -4.10 -1.60 9.51
CA SER A 72 -3.04 -2.22 10.28
C SER A 72 -2.82 -3.65 9.80
N ASN A 73 -1.57 -4.01 9.53
CA ASN A 73 -1.20 -5.37 9.11
C ASN A 73 -0.64 -6.21 10.26
N LYS A 74 -0.77 -5.75 11.50
CA LYS A 74 -0.18 -6.41 12.67
C LYS A 74 -0.63 -7.86 12.81
N LYS A 75 -1.92 -8.11 12.62
CA LYS A 75 -2.48 -9.46 12.75
C LYS A 75 -1.88 -10.43 11.74
N VAL A 76 -1.83 -10.04 10.47
CA VAL A 76 -1.33 -10.91 9.40
C VAL A 76 0.18 -11.13 9.52
N VAL A 77 0.93 -10.12 9.90
CA VAL A 77 2.38 -10.23 10.11
C VAL A 77 2.67 -11.19 11.27
N LYS A 78 1.96 -11.05 12.39
CA LYS A 78 2.11 -11.93 13.55
C LYS A 78 1.73 -13.38 13.21
N THR A 79 0.65 -13.58 12.47
CA THR A 79 0.13 -14.92 12.15
C THR A 79 1.02 -15.65 11.15
N THR A 80 1.51 -14.97 10.13
CA THR A 80 2.32 -15.59 9.06
C THR A 80 3.80 -15.55 9.32
N GLY A 81 4.29 -14.64 10.17
CA GLY A 81 5.71 -14.39 10.35
C GLY A 81 6.39 -13.69 9.18
N ILE A 82 5.62 -13.28 8.18
CA ILE A 82 6.15 -12.58 7.00
C ILE A 82 6.46 -11.13 7.34
N ASN A 83 7.65 -10.67 6.95
CA ASN A 83 8.00 -9.26 6.94
C ASN A 83 7.65 -8.71 5.56
N ILE A 84 6.68 -7.79 5.50
CA ILE A 84 6.29 -7.16 4.24
C ILE A 84 7.38 -6.16 3.86
N ILE A 85 7.88 -6.25 2.63
CA ILE A 85 8.97 -5.37 2.19
C ILE A 85 8.53 -3.90 2.19
N PRO A 86 9.47 -2.97 2.46
CA PRO A 86 9.13 -1.54 2.46
C PRO A 86 8.51 -1.08 1.14
N LEU A 87 7.60 -0.12 1.22
CA LEU A 87 6.87 0.38 0.07
C LEU A 87 7.81 0.90 -1.03
N GLN A 88 8.89 1.54 -0.66
CA GLN A 88 9.90 2.01 -1.60
C GLN A 88 10.49 0.86 -2.43
N GLN A 89 10.76 -0.27 -1.80
CA GLN A 89 11.28 -1.46 -2.48
C GLN A 89 10.22 -2.09 -3.38
N GLN A 90 8.96 -2.07 -2.97
CA GLN A 90 7.85 -2.55 -3.80
C GLN A 90 7.73 -1.76 -5.09
N ILE A 91 7.84 -0.44 -5.02
CA ILE A 91 7.79 0.44 -6.19
C ILE A 91 9.00 0.21 -7.10
N THR A 92 10.17 0.05 -6.52
CA THR A 92 11.39 -0.26 -7.29
C THR A 92 11.26 -1.59 -8.02
N TYR A 93 10.71 -2.60 -7.37
CA TYR A 93 10.45 -3.89 -8.00
C TYR A 93 9.47 -3.75 -9.18
N LEU A 94 8.39 -2.99 -9.00
CA LEU A 94 7.42 -2.76 -10.06
C LEU A 94 8.07 -2.10 -11.28
N ASN A 95 8.94 -1.11 -11.06
CA ASN A 95 9.65 -0.43 -12.15
C ASN A 95 10.60 -1.37 -12.91
N CYS A 96 11.31 -2.23 -12.18
CA CYS A 96 12.28 -3.15 -12.79
C CYS A 96 11.62 -4.28 -13.61
N ASN A 97 10.33 -4.56 -13.36
CA ASN A 97 9.63 -5.69 -13.99
C ASN A 97 8.59 -5.26 -15.03
N GLN A 98 8.75 -4.06 -15.56
CA GLN A 98 7.92 -3.59 -16.67
C GLN A 98 8.53 -3.91 -18.02
#